data_b29043b5db51c0f72e6f675556d7ec22
#
_entry.id   b29043b5db51c0f72e6f675556d7ec22
#
_cell.length_a   1.000
_cell.length_b   1.000
_cell.length_c   1.000
_cell.angle_alpha   90.00
_cell.angle_beta   90.00
_cell.angle_gamma   90.00
#
_symmetry.space_group_name_H-M   'P 1'
#
loop_
_entity.id
_entity.type
_entity.pdbx_description
1 polymer ?
#
loop_
_entity_poly.entity_id
_entity_poly.type
_entity_poly.pdbx_seq_one_letter_code
_entity_poly.pdbx_strand_id
1 'polypeptide(L)'
;MANRNEIETLIFYVLGDTNRQLFVKSGFEGVPEDKRVSALRGLQDLGWIGHGGFADFGESYSLTKEGRRIASEHPETKDFDPKVREHIEALRLVDSEANGSKKDGLKKLIVIECEHGNGDSALVSCFGLKKLAEKSVDIESLAFSHYYQGQVEVSQNRWEDALESYLNAIEKYMEAGDRKGVAMANRAMGVVYGNKGDYASAIRCFESSVSMAKAIDDKGLAAKAEANLAIIYDLEGRYDESERASRDSLTYLLDIGDVSSASKIAINLGVLCIMRERFQEAEEYFTRAIESARTIKNSEVLGIALVNAGYCSARIGDIGKSIAFTDEAVTIFREPNNQQLLAFAYRNYGNIELRNKNLQAAFDWFEKSVRLARASGVEDTVASCCYDYGMALISTLTDLRLARKLMKKSSSIYKDLGRMERARAVDAKLAAI
;
A
#
# COMPACT_ATOMS: atom_id res chain seq x y z
N MET A 1 11.78 -18.33 -17.02
CA MET A 1 13.23 -18.11 -16.75
C MET A 1 13.70 -17.13 -17.79
N ALA A 2 14.11 -15.94 -17.41
CA ALA A 2 14.62 -14.95 -18.33
C ALA A 2 15.86 -15.49 -19.07
N ASN A 3 15.91 -15.30 -20.37
CA ASN A 3 17.03 -15.71 -21.22
C ASN A 3 18.25 -14.85 -20.89
N ARG A 4 19.49 -15.34 -21.13
CA ARG A 4 20.74 -14.60 -20.90
C ARG A 4 20.70 -13.20 -21.54
N ASN A 5 20.19 -13.10 -22.76
CA ASN A 5 20.04 -11.83 -23.49
C ASN A 5 19.07 -10.85 -22.81
N GLU A 6 18.01 -11.33 -22.16
CA GLU A 6 17.07 -10.49 -21.43
C GLU A 6 17.71 -9.91 -20.17
N ILE A 7 18.55 -10.69 -19.48
CA ILE A 7 19.29 -10.25 -18.29
C ILE A 7 20.38 -9.25 -18.67
N GLU A 8 21.16 -9.53 -19.72
CA GLU A 8 22.17 -8.62 -20.25
C GLU A 8 21.56 -7.30 -20.69
N THR A 9 20.40 -7.36 -21.35
CA THR A 9 19.66 -6.17 -21.78
C THR A 9 19.13 -5.38 -20.60
N LEU A 10 18.58 -6.04 -19.57
CA LEU A 10 18.09 -5.40 -18.35
C LEU A 10 19.21 -4.69 -17.59
N ILE A 11 20.35 -5.37 -17.40
CA ILE A 11 21.54 -4.79 -16.76
C ILE A 11 22.06 -3.59 -17.56
N PHE A 12 22.09 -3.72 -18.89
CA PHE A 12 22.54 -2.66 -19.78
C PHE A 12 21.67 -1.40 -19.67
N TYR A 13 20.34 -1.54 -19.55
CA TYR A 13 19.43 -0.41 -19.40
C TYR A 13 19.45 0.20 -17.99
N VAL A 14 19.59 -0.62 -16.95
CA VAL A 14 19.75 -0.12 -15.57
C VAL A 14 21.05 0.64 -15.37
N LEU A 15 22.10 0.30 -16.12
CA LEU A 15 23.37 1.03 -16.16
C LEU A 15 23.36 2.28 -17.05
N GLY A 16 22.26 2.50 -17.81
CA GLY A 16 22.15 3.55 -18.83
C GLY A 16 22.19 5.00 -18.35
N ASP A 17 22.39 5.23 -17.08
CA ASP A 17 22.51 6.58 -16.53
C ASP A 17 23.98 7.02 -16.45
N THR A 18 24.28 8.19 -17.02
CA THR A 18 25.61 8.76 -17.19
C THR A 18 26.40 9.02 -15.91
N ASN A 19 25.73 8.98 -14.75
CA ASN A 19 26.33 9.23 -13.43
C ASN A 19 25.97 8.17 -12.37
N ARG A 20 25.29 7.08 -12.73
CA ARG A 20 24.88 6.05 -11.77
C ARG A 20 25.86 4.91 -11.76
N GLN A 21 26.31 4.60 -10.56
CA GLN A 21 27.03 3.37 -10.27
C GLN A 21 26.01 2.34 -9.80
N LEU A 22 25.93 1.21 -10.52
CA LEU A 22 25.08 0.10 -10.09
C LEU A 22 25.82 -0.69 -9.02
N PHE A 23 25.24 -0.76 -7.84
CA PHE A 23 25.73 -1.62 -6.77
C PHE A 23 25.14 -3.02 -6.93
N VAL A 24 25.98 -4.02 -7.14
CA VAL A 24 25.60 -5.41 -7.47
C VAL A 24 24.71 -6.06 -6.41
N LYS A 25 24.69 -5.55 -5.19
CA LYS A 25 23.87 -6.14 -4.09
C LYS A 25 22.41 -5.70 -4.04
N SER A 26 22.03 -4.56 -4.59
CA SER A 26 20.71 -3.96 -4.35
C SER A 26 19.78 -3.87 -5.57
N GLY A 27 20.23 -4.15 -6.78
CA GLY A 27 19.52 -3.79 -8.00
C GLY A 27 18.73 -4.92 -8.69
N PHE A 28 18.87 -6.19 -8.29
CA PHE A 28 18.29 -7.32 -9.04
C PHE A 28 17.71 -8.39 -8.13
N GLU A 29 16.76 -8.00 -7.28
CA GLU A 29 15.98 -8.97 -6.52
C GLU A 29 15.27 -9.94 -7.48
N GLY A 30 15.49 -11.24 -7.28
CA GLY A 30 14.94 -12.31 -8.12
C GLY A 30 15.84 -12.86 -9.20
N VAL A 31 17.00 -12.24 -9.51
CA VAL A 31 17.99 -12.81 -10.44
C VAL A 31 19.09 -13.53 -9.67
N PRO A 32 19.37 -14.83 -9.90
CA PRO A 32 20.46 -15.56 -9.26
C PRO A 32 21.82 -14.89 -9.44
N GLU A 33 22.66 -14.87 -8.40
CA GLU A 33 23.92 -14.16 -8.35
C GLU A 33 24.90 -14.58 -9.47
N ASP A 34 24.97 -15.88 -9.75
CA ASP A 34 25.78 -16.45 -10.82
C ASP A 34 25.40 -15.92 -12.20
N LYS A 35 24.10 -15.72 -12.45
CA LYS A 35 23.61 -15.14 -13.70
C LYS A 35 23.90 -13.64 -13.81
N ARG A 36 23.80 -12.91 -12.70
CA ARG A 36 24.15 -11.49 -12.65
C ARG A 36 25.62 -11.27 -12.97
N VAL A 37 26.52 -12.00 -12.31
CA VAL A 37 27.96 -11.91 -12.53
C VAL A 37 28.35 -12.31 -13.95
N SER A 38 27.71 -13.35 -14.53
CA SER A 38 27.96 -13.77 -15.90
C SER A 38 27.54 -12.70 -16.91
N ALA A 39 26.38 -12.07 -16.71
CA ALA A 39 25.89 -11.01 -17.60
C ALA A 39 26.74 -9.74 -17.52
N LEU A 40 27.16 -9.33 -16.31
CA LEU A 40 28.06 -8.19 -16.13
C LEU A 40 29.42 -8.42 -16.81
N ARG A 41 30.01 -9.61 -16.68
CA ARG A 41 31.24 -9.97 -17.39
C ARG A 41 31.06 -9.92 -18.90
N GLY A 42 29.97 -10.45 -19.43
CA GLY A 42 29.67 -10.39 -20.85
C GLY A 42 29.58 -8.97 -21.38
N LEU A 43 28.95 -8.06 -20.64
CA LEU A 43 28.86 -6.65 -21.00
C LEU A 43 30.22 -5.92 -20.90
N GLN A 44 31.07 -6.29 -19.93
CA GLN A 44 32.44 -5.78 -19.82
C GLN A 44 33.34 -6.24 -20.99
N ASP A 45 33.24 -7.55 -21.36
CA ASP A 45 33.99 -8.12 -22.45
C ASP A 45 33.64 -7.46 -23.80
N LEU A 46 32.39 -7.01 -23.95
CA LEU A 46 31.96 -6.21 -25.10
C LEU A 46 32.37 -4.74 -25.00
N GLY A 47 32.95 -4.30 -23.90
CA GLY A 47 33.35 -2.91 -23.69
C GLY A 47 32.16 -1.95 -23.49
N TRP A 48 30.99 -2.45 -23.19
CA TRP A 48 29.78 -1.63 -23.02
C TRP A 48 29.63 -1.06 -21.61
N ILE A 49 30.19 -1.75 -20.62
CA ILE A 49 30.22 -1.25 -19.23
C ILE A 49 31.67 -1.18 -18.73
N GLY A 50 31.94 -0.21 -17.87
CA GLY A 50 33.21 -0.03 -17.18
C GLY A 50 33.05 -0.26 -15.68
N HIS A 51 34.09 -0.79 -15.03
CA HIS A 51 34.16 -0.94 -13.59
C HIS A 51 34.37 0.43 -12.93
N GLY A 52 33.46 0.80 -12.01
CA GLY A 52 33.48 2.12 -11.34
C GLY A 52 34.27 2.15 -10.02
N GLY A 53 34.84 1.00 -9.59
CA GLY A 53 35.54 0.85 -8.32
C GLY A 53 34.75 0.14 -7.22
N PHE A 54 35.38 -0.03 -6.05
CA PHE A 54 34.75 -0.56 -4.85
C PHE A 54 34.25 0.61 -3.99
N ALA A 55 32.99 0.58 -3.61
CA ALA A 55 32.41 1.46 -2.61
C ALA A 55 31.93 0.62 -1.41
N ASP A 56 31.56 1.26 -0.30
CA ASP A 56 31.12 0.59 0.94
C ASP A 56 29.95 -0.41 0.75
N PHE A 57 29.29 -0.37 -0.40
CA PHE A 57 28.14 -1.23 -0.74
C PHE A 57 28.44 -2.30 -1.82
N GLY A 58 29.66 -2.44 -2.30
CA GLY A 58 30.07 -3.45 -3.28
C GLY A 58 30.63 -2.88 -4.58
N GLU A 59 30.77 -3.76 -5.61
CA GLU A 59 31.28 -3.36 -6.92
C GLU A 59 30.28 -2.48 -7.68
N SER A 60 30.79 -1.41 -8.30
CA SER A 60 29.99 -0.51 -9.12
C SER A 60 30.36 -0.61 -10.60
N TYR A 61 29.37 -0.45 -11.47
CA TYR A 61 29.50 -0.47 -12.92
C TYR A 61 28.79 0.72 -13.54
N SER A 62 29.31 1.21 -14.66
CA SER A 62 28.67 2.28 -15.43
C SER A 62 28.80 2.01 -16.93
N LEU A 63 27.84 2.54 -17.74
CA LEU A 63 27.99 2.46 -19.19
C LEU A 63 29.21 3.24 -19.70
N THR A 64 29.93 2.62 -20.61
CA THR A 64 30.95 3.31 -21.40
C THR A 64 30.30 4.24 -22.44
N LYS A 65 31.09 5.10 -23.09
CA LYS A 65 30.60 5.93 -24.20
C LYS A 65 29.99 5.09 -25.32
N GLU A 66 30.60 3.94 -25.63
CA GLU A 66 30.12 3.00 -26.63
C GLU A 66 28.84 2.29 -26.19
N GLY A 67 28.76 1.85 -24.92
CA GLY A 67 27.57 1.27 -24.36
C GLY A 67 26.34 2.20 -24.43
N ARG A 68 26.52 3.49 -24.12
CA ARG A 68 25.48 4.51 -24.27
C ARG A 68 25.02 4.68 -25.73
N ARG A 69 25.97 4.70 -26.68
CA ARG A 69 25.63 4.78 -28.11
C ARG A 69 24.77 3.59 -28.55
N ILE A 70 25.16 2.36 -28.18
CA ILE A 70 24.44 1.14 -28.52
C ILE A 70 23.05 1.11 -27.87
N ALA A 71 22.93 1.50 -26.59
CA ALA A 71 21.65 1.60 -25.92
C ALA A 71 20.68 2.57 -26.63
N SER A 72 21.19 3.66 -27.20
CA SER A 72 20.38 4.64 -27.92
C SER A 72 19.95 4.19 -29.32
N GLU A 73 20.68 3.27 -29.95
CA GLU A 73 20.46 2.82 -31.33
C GLU A 73 19.66 1.51 -31.47
N HIS A 74 19.39 0.78 -30.34
CA HIS A 74 18.77 -0.53 -30.43
C HIS A 74 17.25 -0.43 -30.69
N PRO A 75 16.75 -0.97 -31.82
CA PRO A 75 15.35 -0.85 -32.23
C PRO A 75 14.38 -1.80 -31.48
N GLU A 76 14.91 -2.75 -30.68
CA GLU A 76 14.15 -3.88 -30.10
C GLU A 76 13.34 -3.54 -28.84
N THR A 77 13.21 -2.25 -28.49
CA THR A 77 12.42 -1.81 -27.33
C THR A 77 10.90 -2.05 -27.49
N LYS A 78 10.43 -2.52 -28.62
CA LYS A 78 9.00 -2.75 -28.88
C LYS A 78 8.43 -3.94 -28.10
N ASP A 79 9.29 -4.91 -27.77
CA ASP A 79 8.89 -6.17 -27.10
C ASP A 79 9.08 -6.14 -25.58
N PHE A 80 9.55 -5.03 -25.02
CA PHE A 80 9.69 -4.88 -23.58
C PHE A 80 8.37 -4.58 -22.87
N ASP A 81 8.30 -5.01 -21.59
CA ASP A 81 7.25 -4.57 -20.68
C ASP A 81 7.08 -3.05 -20.76
N PRO A 82 5.84 -2.53 -20.82
CA PRO A 82 5.58 -1.09 -20.91
C PRO A 82 6.34 -0.25 -19.88
N LYS A 83 6.51 -0.75 -18.65
CA LYS A 83 7.25 -0.07 -17.57
C LYS A 83 8.75 0.01 -17.85
N VAL A 84 9.34 -1.06 -18.38
CA VAL A 84 10.75 -1.07 -18.78
C VAL A 84 10.98 -0.08 -19.92
N ARG A 85 10.05 -0.01 -20.86
CA ARG A 85 10.11 0.94 -21.98
C ARG A 85 10.05 2.39 -21.49
N GLU A 86 9.16 2.69 -20.57
CA GLU A 86 9.02 4.02 -19.96
C GLU A 86 10.31 4.44 -19.25
N HIS A 87 10.94 3.53 -18.51
CA HIS A 87 12.22 3.76 -17.84
C HIS A 87 13.34 4.08 -18.85
N ILE A 88 13.45 3.30 -19.93
CA ILE A 88 14.42 3.54 -21.00
C ILE A 88 14.21 4.92 -21.64
N GLU A 89 12.96 5.29 -21.92
CA GLU A 89 12.63 6.58 -22.49
C GLU A 89 13.00 7.73 -21.56
N ALA A 90 12.77 7.58 -20.27
CA ALA A 90 13.20 8.55 -19.26
C ALA A 90 14.72 8.74 -19.24
N LEU A 91 15.49 7.64 -19.29
CA LEU A 91 16.96 7.68 -19.37
C LEU A 91 17.46 8.39 -20.63
N ARG A 92 16.85 8.13 -21.79
CA ARG A 92 17.18 8.82 -23.04
C ARG A 92 16.97 10.33 -22.96
N LEU A 93 15.90 10.75 -22.29
CA LEU A 93 15.63 12.18 -22.10
C LEU A 93 16.65 12.83 -21.16
N VAL A 94 17.15 12.12 -20.15
CA VAL A 94 18.22 12.62 -19.25
C VAL A 94 19.53 12.83 -20.00
N ASP A 95 19.85 12.00 -20.97
CA ASP A 95 21.07 12.13 -21.80
C ASP A 95 20.95 13.21 -22.90
N SER A 96 19.77 13.82 -23.06
CA SER A 96 19.55 14.90 -24.02
C SER A 96 20.40 16.14 -23.68
N GLU A 97 20.94 16.80 -24.70
CA GLU A 97 21.63 18.08 -24.53
C GLU A 97 20.66 19.23 -24.18
N ALA A 98 19.38 19.07 -24.49
CA ALA A 98 18.36 20.08 -24.22
C ALA A 98 17.95 20.04 -22.73
N ASN A 99 18.18 21.13 -21.99
CA ASN A 99 17.85 21.23 -20.56
C ASN A 99 16.38 20.92 -20.23
N GLY A 100 15.45 21.24 -21.14
CA GLY A 100 14.01 20.89 -20.95
C GLY A 100 13.79 19.39 -20.96
N SER A 101 14.25 18.70 -21.98
CA SER A 101 14.15 17.24 -22.10
C SER A 101 14.83 16.53 -20.94
N LYS A 102 15.96 17.04 -20.48
CA LYS A 102 16.70 16.50 -19.34
C LYS A 102 15.89 16.61 -18.03
N LYS A 103 15.24 17.73 -17.78
CA LYS A 103 14.36 17.90 -16.62
C LYS A 103 13.16 16.94 -16.67
N ASP A 104 12.53 16.80 -17.83
CA ASP A 104 11.41 15.88 -18.04
C ASP A 104 11.83 14.42 -17.83
N GLY A 105 13.02 14.05 -18.31
CA GLY A 105 13.62 12.73 -18.07
C GLY A 105 13.84 12.47 -16.58
N LEU A 106 14.40 13.42 -15.85
CA LEU A 106 14.60 13.30 -14.40
C LEU A 106 13.29 13.20 -13.64
N LYS A 107 12.25 13.99 -14.01
CA LYS A 107 10.92 13.87 -13.38
C LYS A 107 10.35 12.45 -13.57
N LYS A 108 10.40 11.90 -14.78
CA LYS A 108 9.95 10.53 -15.06
C LYS A 108 10.74 9.50 -14.26
N LEU A 109 12.07 9.59 -14.23
CA LEU A 109 12.93 8.69 -13.45
C LEU A 109 12.59 8.72 -11.97
N ILE A 110 12.43 9.89 -11.38
CA ILE A 110 12.07 10.05 -9.96
C ILE A 110 10.79 9.28 -9.65
N VAL A 111 9.75 9.42 -10.48
CA VAL A 111 8.48 8.70 -10.28
C VAL A 111 8.68 7.19 -10.34
N ILE A 112 9.33 6.70 -11.41
CA ILE A 112 9.59 5.27 -11.62
C ILE A 112 10.40 4.69 -10.46
N GLU A 113 11.43 5.38 -10.00
CA GLU A 113 12.31 4.92 -8.92
C GLU A 113 11.60 4.88 -7.57
N CYS A 114 10.75 5.87 -7.29
CA CYS A 114 9.89 5.86 -6.11
C CYS A 114 8.90 4.69 -6.14
N GLU A 115 8.28 4.40 -7.29
CA GLU A 115 7.34 3.28 -7.45
C GLU A 115 8.02 1.91 -7.27
N HIS A 116 9.30 1.79 -7.65
CA HIS A 116 10.07 0.56 -7.50
C HIS A 116 10.81 0.45 -6.15
N GLY A 117 10.64 1.42 -5.25
CA GLY A 117 11.30 1.42 -3.95
C GLY A 117 12.81 1.76 -4.00
N ASN A 118 13.32 2.26 -5.12
CA ASN A 118 14.72 2.64 -5.32
C ASN A 118 14.99 4.04 -4.76
N GLY A 119 14.80 4.25 -3.45
CA GLY A 119 14.84 5.57 -2.81
C GLY A 119 16.14 6.32 -3.00
N ASP A 120 17.30 5.66 -2.88
CA ASP A 120 18.61 6.32 -3.05
C ASP A 120 18.80 6.83 -4.48
N SER A 121 18.38 6.07 -5.47
CA SER A 121 18.41 6.47 -6.87
C SER A 121 17.48 7.65 -7.14
N ALA A 122 16.28 7.62 -6.59
CA ALA A 122 15.31 8.72 -6.67
C ALA A 122 15.88 10.02 -6.06
N LEU A 123 16.60 9.94 -4.91
CA LEU A 123 17.25 11.10 -4.30
C LEU A 123 18.33 11.70 -5.21
N VAL A 124 19.14 10.87 -5.87
CA VAL A 124 20.14 11.36 -6.84
C VAL A 124 19.45 12.09 -7.99
N SER A 125 18.35 11.56 -8.53
CA SER A 125 17.57 12.21 -9.58
C SER A 125 16.91 13.50 -9.09
N CYS A 126 16.39 13.54 -7.85
CA CYS A 126 15.86 14.76 -7.23
C CYS A 126 16.94 15.84 -7.11
N PHE A 127 18.14 15.49 -6.65
CA PHE A 127 19.25 16.42 -6.57
C PHE A 127 19.66 16.96 -7.94
N GLY A 128 19.75 16.08 -8.95
CA GLY A 128 20.02 16.46 -10.33
C GLY A 128 18.99 17.44 -10.89
N LEU A 129 17.69 17.14 -10.67
CA LEU A 129 16.58 18.01 -11.08
C LEU A 129 16.65 19.37 -10.39
N LYS A 130 16.87 19.39 -9.07
CA LYS A 130 16.99 20.61 -8.27
C LYS A 130 18.11 21.51 -8.80
N LYS A 131 19.29 20.98 -9.04
CA LYS A 131 20.42 21.73 -9.58
C LYS A 131 20.16 22.34 -10.96
N LEU A 132 19.42 21.63 -11.82
CA LEU A 132 19.03 22.16 -13.14
C LEU A 132 17.94 23.21 -13.00
N ALA A 133 16.97 23.00 -12.12
CA ALA A 133 15.86 23.89 -11.88
C ALA A 133 16.31 25.23 -11.27
N GLU A 134 17.25 25.21 -10.31
CA GLU A 134 17.88 26.40 -9.73
C GLU A 134 18.58 27.25 -10.80
N LYS A 135 19.34 26.61 -11.71
CA LYS A 135 20.02 27.32 -12.80
C LYS A 135 19.08 27.97 -13.81
N SER A 136 17.88 27.41 -14.01
CA SER A 136 16.89 27.90 -14.97
C SER A 136 15.72 28.65 -14.31
N VAL A 137 15.76 28.86 -12.99
CA VAL A 137 14.68 29.48 -12.19
C VAL A 137 13.32 28.79 -12.44
N ASP A 138 13.33 27.44 -12.48
CA ASP A 138 12.17 26.61 -12.74
C ASP A 138 11.55 26.17 -11.40
N ILE A 139 10.63 26.97 -10.91
CA ILE A 139 10.01 26.81 -9.59
C ILE A 139 9.19 25.52 -9.50
N GLU A 140 8.50 25.14 -10.60
CA GLU A 140 7.71 23.90 -10.64
C GLU A 140 8.59 22.65 -10.48
N SER A 141 9.73 22.63 -11.16
CA SER A 141 10.69 21.52 -11.04
C SER A 141 11.36 21.45 -9.66
N LEU A 142 11.57 22.62 -9.02
CA LEU A 142 12.03 22.68 -7.63
C LEU A 142 10.98 22.09 -6.67
N ALA A 143 9.73 22.50 -6.81
CA ALA A 143 8.61 21.99 -6.01
C ALA A 143 8.47 20.47 -6.16
N PHE A 144 8.50 19.98 -7.40
CA PHE A 144 8.44 18.56 -7.71
C PHE A 144 9.58 17.78 -7.04
N SER A 145 10.81 18.28 -7.15
CA SER A 145 11.98 17.63 -6.53
C SER A 145 11.83 17.53 -5.01
N HIS A 146 11.41 18.59 -4.32
CA HIS A 146 11.18 18.59 -2.89
C HIS A 146 10.05 17.63 -2.48
N TYR A 147 8.97 17.57 -3.25
CA TYR A 147 7.85 16.67 -2.98
C TYR A 147 8.29 15.19 -3.02
N TYR A 148 9.01 14.78 -4.07
CA TYR A 148 9.46 13.40 -4.21
C TYR A 148 10.62 13.07 -3.26
N GLN A 149 11.48 14.03 -2.92
CA GLN A 149 12.45 13.87 -1.86
C GLN A 149 11.75 13.51 -0.54
N GLY A 150 10.68 14.24 -0.16
CA GLY A 150 9.88 13.93 1.00
C GLY A 150 9.25 12.52 0.95
N GLN A 151 8.79 12.07 -0.22
CA GLN A 151 8.27 10.70 -0.37
C GLN A 151 9.34 9.62 -0.09
N VAL A 152 10.56 9.82 -0.57
CA VAL A 152 11.67 8.90 -0.29
C VAL A 152 12.02 8.92 1.20
N GLU A 153 12.07 10.09 1.80
CA GLU A 153 12.36 10.25 3.23
C GLU A 153 11.31 9.55 4.11
N VAL A 154 10.03 9.57 3.71
CA VAL A 154 8.96 8.77 4.34
C VAL A 154 9.25 7.28 4.24
N SER A 155 9.64 6.77 3.07
CA SER A 155 9.94 5.35 2.89
C SER A 155 11.14 4.88 3.72
N GLN A 156 12.03 5.80 4.07
CA GLN A 156 13.20 5.58 4.92
C GLN A 156 12.92 5.87 6.41
N ASN A 157 11.67 6.14 6.81
CA ASN A 157 11.24 6.52 8.15
C ASN A 157 11.91 7.80 8.69
N ARG A 158 12.39 8.68 7.82
CA ARG A 158 12.95 9.99 8.17
C ARG A 158 11.86 11.06 8.21
N TRP A 159 11.03 10.99 9.24
CA TRP A 159 9.79 11.76 9.34
C TRP A 159 10.00 13.28 9.38
N GLU A 160 11.01 13.75 10.11
CA GLU A 160 11.33 15.16 10.25
C GLU A 160 11.84 15.76 8.94
N ASP A 161 12.76 15.05 8.27
CA ASP A 161 13.31 15.46 6.98
C ASP A 161 12.18 15.51 5.92
N ALA A 162 11.28 14.51 5.93
CA ALA A 162 10.14 14.47 5.04
C ALA A 162 9.18 15.66 5.23
N LEU A 163 8.92 16.06 6.48
CA LEU A 163 8.10 17.24 6.76
C LEU A 163 8.76 18.51 6.23
N GLU A 164 10.07 18.68 6.43
CA GLU A 164 10.82 19.82 5.88
C GLU A 164 10.76 19.83 4.35
N SER A 165 10.99 18.70 3.72
CA SER A 165 10.93 18.57 2.25
C SER A 165 9.53 18.91 1.71
N TYR A 166 8.45 18.45 2.37
CA TYR A 166 7.10 18.80 1.95
C TYR A 166 6.76 20.28 2.21
N LEU A 167 7.25 20.89 3.28
CA LEU A 167 7.07 22.33 3.50
C LEU A 167 7.76 23.15 2.41
N ASN A 168 9.00 22.78 2.03
CA ASN A 168 9.70 23.41 0.91
C ASN A 168 8.95 23.20 -0.41
N ALA A 169 8.36 22.02 -0.63
CA ALA A 169 7.53 21.75 -1.80
C ALA A 169 6.28 22.66 -1.83
N ILE A 170 5.58 22.80 -0.70
CA ILE A 170 4.40 23.67 -0.57
C ILE A 170 4.76 25.11 -0.90
N GLU A 171 5.86 25.63 -0.32
CA GLU A 171 6.32 27.00 -0.60
C GLU A 171 6.53 27.22 -2.11
N LYS A 172 7.23 26.28 -2.78
CA LYS A 172 7.50 26.39 -4.21
C LYS A 172 6.27 26.17 -5.08
N TYR A 173 5.34 25.25 -4.71
CA TYR A 173 4.06 25.10 -5.41
C TYR A 173 3.17 26.34 -5.26
N MET A 174 3.20 26.99 -4.08
CA MET A 174 2.48 28.26 -3.90
C MET A 174 3.08 29.38 -4.75
N GLU A 175 4.41 29.47 -4.82
CA GLU A 175 5.14 30.42 -5.67
C GLU A 175 4.82 30.21 -7.17
N ALA A 176 4.68 28.95 -7.59
CA ALA A 176 4.30 28.57 -8.95
C ALA A 176 2.80 28.71 -9.24
N GLY A 177 1.96 28.94 -8.22
CA GLY A 177 0.50 28.97 -8.36
C GLY A 177 -0.12 27.57 -8.56
N ASP A 178 0.64 26.49 -8.31
CA ASP A 178 0.19 25.10 -8.46
C ASP A 178 -0.61 24.63 -7.20
N ARG A 179 -1.91 24.92 -7.23
CA ARG A 179 -2.83 24.49 -6.16
C ARG A 179 -2.90 22.96 -6.01
N LYS A 180 -2.74 22.21 -7.11
CA LYS A 180 -2.74 20.75 -7.09
C LYS A 180 -1.52 20.22 -6.32
N GLY A 181 -0.33 20.75 -6.63
CA GLY A 181 0.91 20.40 -5.92
C GLY A 181 0.80 20.70 -4.42
N VAL A 182 0.26 21.87 -4.05
CA VAL A 182 0.02 22.21 -2.64
C VAL A 182 -0.91 21.20 -1.97
N ALA A 183 -2.02 20.80 -2.62
CA ALA A 183 -2.95 19.81 -2.06
C ALA A 183 -2.30 18.43 -1.90
N MET A 184 -1.50 18.01 -2.88
CA MET A 184 -0.74 16.74 -2.83
C MET A 184 0.25 16.73 -1.67
N ALA A 185 1.01 17.81 -1.48
CA ALA A 185 2.00 17.92 -0.43
C ALA A 185 1.35 17.98 0.98
N ASN A 186 0.23 18.70 1.13
CA ASN A 186 -0.56 18.67 2.37
C ASN A 186 -1.03 17.24 2.69
N ARG A 187 -1.56 16.50 1.72
CA ARG A 187 -1.96 15.10 1.94
C ARG A 187 -0.77 14.23 2.39
N ALA A 188 0.39 14.41 1.76
CA ALA A 188 1.59 13.67 2.12
C ALA A 188 2.07 14.01 3.54
N MET A 189 2.06 15.28 3.94
CA MET A 189 2.35 15.68 5.33
C MET A 189 1.36 15.07 6.32
N GLY A 190 0.07 15.02 5.96
CA GLY A 190 -0.95 14.37 6.78
C GLY A 190 -0.65 12.90 7.04
N VAL A 191 -0.14 12.17 6.04
CA VAL A 191 0.32 10.78 6.21
C VAL A 191 1.50 10.70 7.19
N VAL A 192 2.47 11.61 7.11
CA VAL A 192 3.61 11.64 8.06
C VAL A 192 3.13 11.90 9.48
N TYR A 193 2.27 12.90 9.69
CA TYR A 193 1.71 13.18 11.01
C TYR A 193 0.90 12.00 11.56
N GLY A 194 0.10 11.34 10.71
CA GLY A 194 -0.65 10.14 11.08
C GLY A 194 0.26 9.00 11.56
N ASN A 195 1.36 8.74 10.84
CA ASN A 195 2.35 7.73 11.22
C ASN A 195 3.08 8.08 12.52
N LYS A 196 3.29 9.35 12.81
CA LYS A 196 3.85 9.83 14.08
C LYS A 196 2.84 9.82 15.24
N GLY A 197 1.56 9.56 14.97
CA GLY A 197 0.49 9.61 15.97
C GLY A 197 -0.03 11.02 16.29
N ASP A 198 0.42 12.05 15.56
CA ASP A 198 -0.13 13.41 15.67
C ASP A 198 -1.38 13.53 14.80
N TYR A 199 -2.47 12.92 15.27
CA TYR A 199 -3.73 12.86 14.53
C TYR A 199 -4.34 14.25 14.30
N ALA A 200 -4.16 15.18 15.25
CA ALA A 200 -4.68 16.52 15.10
C ALA A 200 -4.02 17.28 13.93
N SER A 201 -2.71 17.17 13.76
CA SER A 201 -1.98 17.74 12.62
C SER A 201 -2.32 17.00 11.31
N ALA A 202 -2.47 15.67 11.36
CA ALA A 202 -2.86 14.89 10.21
C ALA A 202 -4.23 15.31 9.66
N ILE A 203 -5.23 15.49 10.53
CA ILE A 203 -6.58 15.94 10.15
C ILE A 203 -6.51 17.32 9.47
N ARG A 204 -5.82 18.29 10.07
CA ARG A 204 -5.68 19.63 9.46
C ARG A 204 -5.07 19.58 8.06
N CYS A 205 -4.03 18.75 7.87
CA CYS A 205 -3.37 18.59 6.58
C CYS A 205 -4.30 17.94 5.55
N PHE A 206 -5.04 16.90 5.93
CA PHE A 206 -5.99 16.24 5.02
C PHE A 206 -7.18 17.13 4.68
N GLU A 207 -7.76 17.85 5.65
CA GLU A 207 -8.85 18.80 5.41
C GLU A 207 -8.42 19.92 4.46
N SER A 208 -7.19 20.45 4.62
CA SER A 208 -6.60 21.40 3.69
C SER A 208 -6.49 20.82 2.28
N SER A 209 -6.00 19.57 2.17
CA SER A 209 -5.91 18.88 0.88
C SER A 209 -7.29 18.69 0.23
N VAL A 210 -8.30 18.24 0.98
CA VAL A 210 -9.68 18.07 0.50
C VAL A 210 -10.25 19.40 0.00
N SER A 211 -10.12 20.48 0.79
CA SER A 211 -10.61 21.80 0.41
C SER A 211 -9.99 22.29 -0.89
N MET A 212 -8.68 22.16 -1.03
CA MET A 212 -7.96 22.55 -2.24
C MET A 212 -8.34 21.70 -3.45
N ALA A 213 -8.43 20.36 -3.26
CA ALA A 213 -8.81 19.43 -4.32
C ALA A 213 -10.23 19.73 -4.84
N LYS A 214 -11.17 20.03 -3.94
CA LYS A 214 -12.54 20.47 -4.31
C LYS A 214 -12.52 21.81 -5.07
N ALA A 215 -11.68 22.74 -4.64
CA ALA A 215 -11.59 24.07 -5.30
C ALA A 215 -11.03 24.02 -6.73
N ILE A 216 -10.28 22.97 -7.09
CA ILE A 216 -9.75 22.75 -8.44
C ILE A 216 -10.48 21.63 -9.20
N ASP A 217 -11.57 21.08 -8.65
CA ASP A 217 -12.37 19.97 -9.19
C ASP A 217 -11.54 18.67 -9.42
N ASP A 218 -10.48 18.44 -8.63
CA ASP A 218 -9.71 17.19 -8.68
C ASP A 218 -10.34 16.14 -7.75
N LYS A 219 -11.37 15.43 -8.27
CA LYS A 219 -12.09 14.39 -7.53
C LYS A 219 -11.20 13.25 -7.08
N GLY A 220 -10.18 12.90 -7.88
CA GLY A 220 -9.23 11.83 -7.52
C GLY A 220 -8.38 12.17 -6.30
N LEU A 221 -7.90 13.40 -6.22
CA LEU A 221 -7.15 13.89 -5.08
C LEU A 221 -8.06 14.07 -3.85
N ALA A 222 -9.27 14.60 -4.03
CA ALA A 222 -10.26 14.71 -2.96
C ALA A 222 -10.57 13.33 -2.36
N ALA A 223 -10.83 12.33 -3.19
CA ALA A 223 -11.09 10.97 -2.75
C ALA A 223 -9.94 10.38 -1.90
N LYS A 224 -8.70 10.57 -2.34
CA LYS A 224 -7.51 10.08 -1.59
C LYS A 224 -7.35 10.77 -0.24
N ALA A 225 -7.63 12.06 -0.17
CA ALA A 225 -7.53 12.82 1.07
C ALA A 225 -8.67 12.44 2.06
N GLU A 226 -9.92 12.31 1.58
CA GLU A 226 -11.05 11.82 2.38
C GLU A 226 -10.82 10.39 2.89
N ALA A 227 -10.24 9.50 2.07
CA ALA A 227 -9.89 8.15 2.52
C ALA A 227 -8.87 8.17 3.66
N ASN A 228 -7.87 9.04 3.61
CA ASN A 228 -6.90 9.20 4.68
C ASN A 228 -7.52 9.81 5.94
N LEU A 229 -8.42 10.80 5.81
CA LEU A 229 -9.20 11.33 6.92
C LEU A 229 -10.00 10.23 7.63
N ALA A 230 -10.66 9.37 6.85
CA ALA A 230 -11.44 8.26 7.40
C ALA A 230 -10.58 7.33 8.27
N ILE A 231 -9.35 7.03 7.83
CA ILE A 231 -8.42 6.20 8.60
C ILE A 231 -8.06 6.88 9.93
N ILE A 232 -7.75 8.17 9.91
CA ILE A 232 -7.39 8.89 11.16
C ILE A 232 -8.58 8.98 12.11
N TYR A 233 -9.79 9.26 11.60
CA TYR A 233 -10.99 9.26 12.42
C TYR A 233 -11.31 7.89 13.02
N ASP A 234 -11.07 6.78 12.27
CA ASP A 234 -11.21 5.42 12.82
C ASP A 234 -10.21 5.16 13.96
N LEU A 235 -8.96 5.60 13.82
CA LEU A 235 -7.93 5.49 14.85
C LEU A 235 -8.28 6.27 16.13
N GLU A 236 -8.94 7.43 15.99
CA GLU A 236 -9.43 8.23 17.11
C GLU A 236 -10.76 7.72 17.69
N GLY A 237 -11.39 6.69 17.09
CA GLY A 237 -12.72 6.22 17.47
C GLY A 237 -13.87 7.15 17.05
N ARG A 238 -13.63 8.09 16.18
CA ARG A 238 -14.60 9.05 15.62
C ARG A 238 -15.31 8.44 14.42
N TYR A 239 -16.07 7.40 14.68
CA TYR A 239 -16.64 6.54 13.64
C TYR A 239 -17.67 7.26 12.74
N ASP A 240 -18.38 8.29 13.23
CA ASP A 240 -19.33 9.06 12.41
C ASP A 240 -18.62 9.89 11.35
N GLU A 241 -17.50 10.51 11.73
CA GLU A 241 -16.66 11.27 10.81
C GLU A 241 -15.92 10.34 9.85
N SER A 242 -15.42 9.19 10.32
CA SER A 242 -14.80 8.17 9.47
C SER A 242 -15.77 7.66 8.40
N GLU A 243 -17.02 7.38 8.78
CA GLU A 243 -18.06 6.93 7.85
C GLU A 243 -18.38 7.99 6.81
N ARG A 244 -18.52 9.26 7.21
CA ARG A 244 -18.77 10.37 6.29
C ARG A 244 -17.64 10.53 5.29
N ALA A 245 -16.39 10.62 5.75
CA ALA A 245 -15.22 10.76 4.90
C ALA A 245 -15.07 9.58 3.93
N SER A 246 -15.33 8.35 4.39
CA SER A 246 -15.33 7.16 3.52
C SER A 246 -16.43 7.21 2.46
N ARG A 247 -17.64 7.68 2.78
CA ARG A 247 -18.74 7.84 1.81
C ARG A 247 -18.43 8.91 0.77
N ASP A 248 -17.86 10.04 1.19
CA ASP A 248 -17.41 11.10 0.29
C ASP A 248 -16.33 10.59 -0.66
N SER A 249 -15.31 9.88 -0.13
CA SER A 249 -14.29 9.23 -0.93
C SER A 249 -14.88 8.26 -1.96
N LEU A 250 -15.79 7.37 -1.52
CA LEU A 250 -16.45 6.40 -2.40
C LEU A 250 -17.20 7.10 -3.55
N THR A 251 -17.92 8.18 -3.23
CA THR A 251 -18.67 8.97 -4.24
C THR A 251 -17.73 9.53 -5.30
N TYR A 252 -16.62 10.17 -4.90
CA TYR A 252 -15.64 10.70 -5.87
C TYR A 252 -15.01 9.59 -6.73
N LEU A 253 -14.67 8.44 -6.13
CA LEU A 253 -14.06 7.32 -6.86
C LEU A 253 -15.03 6.73 -7.90
N LEU A 254 -16.30 6.61 -7.58
CA LEU A 254 -17.34 6.17 -8.51
C LEU A 254 -17.53 7.17 -9.65
N ASP A 255 -17.53 8.46 -9.35
CA ASP A 255 -17.67 9.53 -10.35
C ASP A 255 -16.54 9.53 -11.39
N ILE A 256 -15.30 9.20 -10.97
CA ILE A 256 -14.15 9.13 -11.89
C ILE A 256 -13.93 7.73 -12.48
N GLY A 257 -14.77 6.74 -12.12
CA GLY A 257 -14.67 5.37 -12.62
C GLY A 257 -13.50 4.57 -12.06
N ASP A 258 -12.89 4.98 -10.92
CA ASP A 258 -11.86 4.20 -10.24
C ASP A 258 -12.49 3.08 -9.41
N VAL A 259 -12.92 2.03 -10.10
CA VAL A 259 -13.58 0.86 -9.51
C VAL A 259 -12.68 0.13 -8.51
N SER A 260 -11.36 0.12 -8.74
CA SER A 260 -10.40 -0.56 -7.86
C SER A 260 -10.33 0.10 -6.49
N SER A 261 -10.13 1.41 -6.45
CA SER A 261 -10.10 2.18 -5.20
C SER A 261 -11.47 2.21 -4.52
N ALA A 262 -12.55 2.36 -5.29
CA ALA A 262 -13.93 2.34 -4.79
C ALA A 262 -14.24 1.02 -4.05
N SER A 263 -13.78 -0.12 -4.58
CA SER A 263 -13.98 -1.42 -3.93
C SER A 263 -13.29 -1.51 -2.56
N LYS A 264 -12.08 -0.95 -2.44
CA LYS A 264 -11.34 -0.91 -1.17
C LYS A 264 -12.05 -0.04 -0.14
N ILE A 265 -12.55 1.13 -0.55
CA ILE A 265 -13.31 2.01 0.35
C ILE A 265 -14.66 1.37 0.76
N ALA A 266 -15.33 0.69 -0.17
CA ALA A 266 -16.55 -0.08 0.16
C ALA A 266 -16.26 -1.17 1.22
N ILE A 267 -15.14 -1.88 1.12
CA ILE A 267 -14.73 -2.84 2.16
C ILE A 267 -14.52 -2.13 3.50
N ASN A 268 -13.84 -0.99 3.54
CA ASN A 268 -13.63 -0.24 4.78
C ASN A 268 -14.96 0.21 5.41
N LEU A 269 -15.89 0.72 4.61
CA LEU A 269 -17.25 1.06 5.07
C LEU A 269 -18.00 -0.16 5.63
N GLY A 270 -17.91 -1.29 4.95
CA GLY A 270 -18.48 -2.54 5.44
C GLY A 270 -17.90 -2.97 6.79
N VAL A 271 -16.57 -2.86 6.97
CA VAL A 271 -15.90 -3.15 8.24
C VAL A 271 -16.37 -2.19 9.34
N LEU A 272 -16.52 -0.90 9.03
CA LEU A 272 -17.05 0.09 9.98
C LEU A 272 -18.49 -0.23 10.38
N CYS A 273 -19.33 -0.67 9.43
CA CYS A 273 -20.70 -1.15 9.73
C CYS A 273 -20.70 -2.39 10.63
N ILE A 274 -19.76 -3.34 10.43
CA ILE A 274 -19.59 -4.50 11.34
C ILE A 274 -19.29 -4.03 12.77
N MET A 275 -18.39 -3.07 12.94
CA MET A 275 -18.03 -2.55 14.27
C MET A 275 -19.23 -1.91 14.98
N ARG A 276 -20.22 -1.42 14.23
CA ARG A 276 -21.46 -0.85 14.71
C ARG A 276 -22.62 -1.86 14.74
N GLU A 277 -22.34 -3.13 14.55
CA GLU A 277 -23.32 -4.22 14.48
C GLU A 277 -24.41 -4.04 13.40
N ARG A 278 -24.13 -3.19 12.36
CA ARG A 278 -25.02 -2.95 11.20
C ARG A 278 -24.71 -3.97 10.09
N PHE A 279 -24.98 -5.25 10.36
CA PHE A 279 -24.52 -6.35 9.49
C PHE A 279 -25.18 -6.38 8.11
N GLN A 280 -26.45 -5.97 7.98
CA GLN A 280 -27.16 -5.91 6.70
C GLN A 280 -26.50 -4.87 5.77
N GLU A 281 -26.27 -3.66 6.29
CA GLU A 281 -25.61 -2.60 5.53
C GLU A 281 -24.17 -2.97 5.16
N ALA A 282 -23.45 -3.64 6.07
CA ALA A 282 -22.12 -4.16 5.81
C ALA A 282 -22.13 -5.17 4.64
N GLU A 283 -23.09 -6.11 4.63
CA GLU A 283 -23.23 -7.09 3.55
C GLU A 283 -23.45 -6.42 2.19
N GLU A 284 -24.23 -5.33 2.13
CA GLU A 284 -24.43 -4.57 0.88
C GLU A 284 -23.11 -3.99 0.34
N TYR A 285 -22.29 -3.38 1.21
CA TYR A 285 -21.00 -2.86 0.82
C TYR A 285 -20.07 -3.97 0.31
N PHE A 286 -20.00 -5.11 1.00
CA PHE A 286 -19.17 -6.22 0.58
C PHE A 286 -19.67 -6.85 -0.73
N THR A 287 -20.98 -6.95 -0.93
CA THR A 287 -21.55 -7.46 -2.20
C THR A 287 -21.14 -6.58 -3.37
N ARG A 288 -21.23 -5.25 -3.23
CA ARG A 288 -20.75 -4.33 -4.25
C ARG A 288 -19.24 -4.47 -4.51
N ALA A 289 -18.44 -4.66 -3.45
CA ALA A 289 -17.01 -4.90 -3.59
C ALA A 289 -16.70 -6.24 -4.30
N ILE A 290 -17.47 -7.30 -4.04
CA ILE A 290 -17.37 -8.61 -4.72
C ILE A 290 -17.64 -8.45 -6.22
N GLU A 291 -18.75 -7.79 -6.60
CA GLU A 291 -19.11 -7.57 -8.00
C GLU A 291 -18.03 -6.78 -8.74
N SER A 292 -17.55 -5.70 -8.11
CA SER A 292 -16.48 -4.87 -8.66
C SER A 292 -15.17 -5.64 -8.80
N ALA A 293 -14.76 -6.39 -7.76
CA ALA A 293 -13.52 -7.16 -7.78
C ALA A 293 -13.53 -8.28 -8.83
N ARG A 294 -14.68 -8.91 -9.06
CA ARG A 294 -14.85 -9.88 -10.17
C ARG A 294 -14.68 -9.20 -11.53
N THR A 295 -15.25 -8.01 -11.71
CA THR A 295 -15.15 -7.25 -12.97
C THR A 295 -13.70 -6.88 -13.30
N ILE A 296 -12.94 -6.38 -12.31
CA ILE A 296 -11.53 -5.99 -12.49
C ILE A 296 -10.55 -7.17 -12.32
N LYS A 297 -11.04 -8.38 -12.07
CA LYS A 297 -10.25 -9.62 -11.85
C LYS A 297 -9.22 -9.48 -10.70
N ASN A 298 -9.56 -8.76 -9.64
CA ASN A 298 -8.72 -8.61 -8.47
C ASN A 298 -9.08 -9.66 -7.41
N SER A 299 -8.34 -10.77 -7.40
CA SER A 299 -8.58 -11.91 -6.50
C SER A 299 -8.35 -11.59 -5.03
N GLU A 300 -7.44 -10.68 -4.70
CA GLU A 300 -7.16 -10.28 -3.31
C GLU A 300 -8.35 -9.51 -2.74
N VAL A 301 -8.80 -8.45 -3.43
CA VAL A 301 -9.97 -7.65 -3.02
C VAL A 301 -11.23 -8.54 -2.96
N LEU A 302 -11.40 -9.44 -3.94
CA LEU A 302 -12.49 -10.40 -3.98
C LEU A 302 -12.51 -11.28 -2.73
N GLY A 303 -11.39 -11.90 -2.40
CA GLY A 303 -11.30 -12.79 -1.25
C GLY A 303 -11.54 -12.07 0.09
N ILE A 304 -11.01 -10.85 0.27
CA ILE A 304 -11.26 -10.03 1.46
C ILE A 304 -12.76 -9.70 1.59
N ALA A 305 -13.40 -9.28 0.49
CA ALA A 305 -14.82 -8.95 0.49
C ALA A 305 -15.69 -10.18 0.80
N LEU A 306 -15.37 -11.35 0.22
CA LEU A 306 -16.05 -12.62 0.46
C LEU A 306 -15.96 -13.06 1.93
N VAL A 307 -14.78 -13.00 2.55
CA VAL A 307 -14.61 -13.33 3.98
C VAL A 307 -15.52 -12.46 4.85
N ASN A 308 -15.54 -11.16 4.60
CA ASN A 308 -16.33 -10.23 5.40
C ASN A 308 -17.83 -10.37 5.12
N ALA A 309 -18.24 -10.59 3.85
CA ALA A 309 -19.61 -10.90 3.50
C ALA A 309 -20.11 -12.19 4.18
N GLY A 310 -19.28 -13.25 4.16
CA GLY A 310 -19.58 -14.50 4.86
C GLY A 310 -19.77 -14.32 6.37
N TYR A 311 -18.94 -13.47 6.99
CA TYR A 311 -19.12 -13.09 8.40
C TYR A 311 -20.47 -12.40 8.64
N CYS A 312 -20.83 -11.41 7.83
CA CYS A 312 -22.09 -10.69 7.95
C CYS A 312 -23.28 -11.61 7.75
N SER A 313 -23.26 -12.45 6.71
CA SER A 313 -24.34 -13.43 6.44
C SER A 313 -24.55 -14.38 7.62
N ALA A 314 -23.47 -14.88 8.26
CA ALA A 314 -23.57 -15.70 9.47
C ALA A 314 -24.22 -14.93 10.63
N ARG A 315 -23.89 -13.65 10.81
CA ARG A 315 -24.45 -12.80 11.87
C ARG A 315 -25.92 -12.46 11.63
N ILE A 316 -26.32 -12.26 10.39
CA ILE A 316 -27.71 -12.06 9.97
C ILE A 316 -28.53 -13.35 10.11
N GLY A 317 -27.91 -14.52 9.95
CA GLY A 317 -28.53 -15.83 10.01
C GLY A 317 -28.74 -16.49 8.63
N ASP A 318 -28.23 -15.90 7.56
CA ASP A 318 -28.22 -16.50 6.22
C ASP A 318 -27.03 -17.47 6.09
N ILE A 319 -27.21 -18.67 6.61
CA ILE A 319 -26.14 -19.68 6.67
C ILE A 319 -25.75 -20.15 5.27
N GLY A 320 -26.70 -20.21 4.33
CA GLY A 320 -26.43 -20.64 2.95
C GLY A 320 -25.45 -19.70 2.24
N LYS A 321 -25.69 -18.39 2.29
CA LYS A 321 -24.78 -17.38 1.76
C LYS A 321 -23.43 -17.38 2.49
N SER A 322 -23.45 -17.50 3.82
CA SER A 322 -22.24 -17.52 4.63
C SER A 322 -21.31 -18.66 4.21
N ILE A 323 -21.82 -19.86 3.99
CA ILE A 323 -21.06 -21.01 3.50
C ILE A 323 -20.50 -20.69 2.10
N ALA A 324 -21.36 -20.28 1.15
CA ALA A 324 -20.94 -20.01 -0.21
C ALA A 324 -19.80 -18.99 -0.30
N PHE A 325 -19.93 -17.87 0.39
CA PHE A 325 -18.88 -16.84 0.44
C PHE A 325 -17.60 -17.33 1.11
N THR A 326 -17.73 -18.08 2.21
CA THR A 326 -16.57 -18.58 2.95
C THR A 326 -15.80 -19.63 2.14
N ASP A 327 -16.48 -20.55 1.46
CA ASP A 327 -15.88 -21.59 0.61
C ASP A 327 -15.12 -20.97 -0.55
N GLU A 328 -15.71 -19.97 -1.24
CA GLU A 328 -15.07 -19.24 -2.32
C GLU A 328 -13.80 -18.51 -1.81
N ALA A 329 -13.89 -17.84 -0.66
CA ALA A 329 -12.75 -17.16 -0.05
C ALA A 329 -11.60 -18.13 0.31
N VAL A 330 -11.93 -19.28 0.91
CA VAL A 330 -10.95 -20.32 1.24
C VAL A 330 -10.26 -20.82 -0.03
N THR A 331 -11.00 -20.98 -1.13
CA THR A 331 -10.42 -21.40 -2.41
C THR A 331 -9.38 -20.39 -2.91
N ILE A 332 -9.67 -19.09 -2.80
CA ILE A 332 -8.77 -18.00 -3.23
C ILE A 332 -7.49 -17.96 -2.37
N PHE A 333 -7.60 -18.18 -1.05
CA PHE A 333 -6.47 -17.97 -0.13
C PHE A 333 -5.64 -19.23 0.16
N ARG A 334 -6.09 -20.41 -0.24
CA ARG A 334 -5.40 -21.68 0.03
C ARG A 334 -4.04 -21.78 -0.69
N GLU A 335 -4.00 -21.46 -1.99
CA GLU A 335 -2.76 -21.56 -2.80
C GLU A 335 -1.69 -20.56 -2.36
N PRO A 336 -1.97 -19.25 -2.18
CA PRO A 336 -0.98 -18.34 -1.65
C PRO A 336 -0.71 -18.56 -0.15
N ASN A 337 -1.40 -19.51 0.50
CA ASN A 337 -1.30 -19.82 1.93
C ASN A 337 -1.40 -18.56 2.82
N ASN A 338 -2.36 -17.69 2.52
CA ASN A 338 -2.58 -16.46 3.29
C ASN A 338 -3.21 -16.79 4.64
N GLN A 339 -2.35 -17.07 5.63
CA GLN A 339 -2.75 -17.50 6.97
C GLN A 339 -3.67 -16.51 7.68
N GLN A 340 -3.48 -15.21 7.47
CA GLN A 340 -4.32 -14.17 8.06
C GLN A 340 -5.76 -14.27 7.55
N LEU A 341 -5.95 -14.31 6.24
CA LEU A 341 -7.29 -14.33 5.65
C LEU A 341 -7.97 -15.70 5.80
N LEU A 342 -7.19 -16.79 5.79
CA LEU A 342 -7.69 -18.12 6.15
C LEU A 342 -8.15 -18.19 7.62
N ALA A 343 -7.48 -17.48 8.54
CA ALA A 343 -7.93 -17.40 9.93
C ALA A 343 -9.33 -16.79 10.05
N PHE A 344 -9.62 -15.73 9.32
CA PHE A 344 -10.95 -15.13 9.28
C PHE A 344 -11.98 -16.04 8.60
N ALA A 345 -11.63 -16.74 7.53
CA ALA A 345 -12.54 -17.71 6.92
C ALA A 345 -12.87 -18.87 7.87
N TYR A 346 -11.89 -19.39 8.63
CA TYR A 346 -12.13 -20.44 9.64
C TYR A 346 -12.96 -19.94 10.82
N ARG A 347 -12.79 -18.68 11.23
CA ARG A 347 -13.69 -18.02 12.18
C ARG A 347 -15.14 -18.03 11.66
N ASN A 348 -15.36 -17.79 10.38
CA ASN A 348 -16.69 -17.84 9.78
C ASN A 348 -17.30 -19.25 9.87
N TYR A 349 -16.53 -20.30 9.57
CA TYR A 349 -17.01 -21.68 9.79
C TYR A 349 -17.40 -21.92 11.26
N GLY A 350 -16.62 -21.40 12.21
CA GLY A 350 -16.98 -21.44 13.63
C GLY A 350 -18.35 -20.78 13.92
N ASN A 351 -18.59 -19.60 13.35
CA ASN A 351 -19.88 -18.92 13.50
C ASN A 351 -21.03 -19.67 12.81
N ILE A 352 -20.80 -20.28 11.65
CA ILE A 352 -21.77 -21.13 10.94
C ILE A 352 -22.17 -22.32 11.80
N GLU A 353 -21.18 -23.07 12.31
CA GLU A 353 -21.44 -24.25 13.14
C GLU A 353 -22.13 -23.90 14.50
N LEU A 354 -21.76 -22.74 15.05
CA LEU A 354 -22.43 -22.22 16.25
C LEU A 354 -23.91 -21.97 15.99
N ARG A 355 -24.29 -21.40 14.84
CA ARG A 355 -25.67 -21.20 14.43
C ARG A 355 -26.42 -22.52 14.17
N ASN A 356 -25.70 -23.50 13.62
CA ASN A 356 -26.21 -24.86 13.42
C ASN A 356 -26.30 -25.66 14.73
N LYS A 357 -25.91 -25.07 15.88
CA LYS A 357 -25.84 -25.69 17.20
C LYS A 357 -24.86 -26.86 17.32
N ASN A 358 -23.89 -26.94 16.40
CA ASN A 358 -22.81 -27.94 16.39
C ASN A 358 -21.63 -27.41 17.22
N LEU A 359 -21.79 -27.33 18.55
CA LEU A 359 -20.86 -26.64 19.44
C LEU A 359 -19.42 -27.17 19.32
N GLN A 360 -19.23 -28.50 19.26
CA GLN A 360 -17.90 -29.08 19.16
C GLN A 360 -17.21 -28.63 17.87
N ALA A 361 -17.87 -28.76 16.73
CA ALA A 361 -17.31 -28.32 15.43
C ALA A 361 -17.03 -26.81 15.41
N ALA A 362 -17.91 -26.01 16.04
CA ALA A 362 -17.70 -24.58 16.15
C ALA A 362 -16.41 -24.24 16.90
N PHE A 363 -16.18 -24.86 18.05
CA PHE A 363 -14.99 -24.61 18.86
C PHE A 363 -13.72 -25.12 18.18
N ASP A 364 -13.77 -26.26 17.48
CA ASP A 364 -12.65 -26.76 16.68
C ASP A 364 -12.24 -25.76 15.56
N TRP A 365 -13.22 -25.13 14.91
CA TRP A 365 -12.96 -24.12 13.90
C TRP A 365 -12.41 -22.81 14.50
N PHE A 366 -12.96 -22.33 15.63
CA PHE A 366 -12.42 -21.18 16.31
C PHE A 366 -10.99 -21.40 16.80
N GLU A 367 -10.67 -22.59 17.32
CA GLU A 367 -9.31 -22.93 17.72
C GLU A 367 -8.33 -22.91 16.52
N LYS A 368 -8.74 -23.52 15.40
CA LYS A 368 -7.97 -23.45 14.13
C LYS A 368 -7.77 -22.02 13.66
N SER A 369 -8.81 -21.18 13.73
CA SER A 369 -8.75 -19.77 13.40
C SER A 369 -7.69 -19.03 14.25
N VAL A 370 -7.76 -19.16 15.59
CA VAL A 370 -6.79 -18.52 16.50
C VAL A 370 -5.36 -19.02 16.25
N ARG A 371 -5.19 -20.31 15.92
CA ARG A 371 -3.87 -20.90 15.59
C ARG A 371 -3.27 -20.27 14.32
N LEU A 372 -4.09 -20.15 13.25
CA LEU A 372 -3.65 -19.50 12.01
C LEU A 372 -3.39 -18.00 12.21
N ALA A 373 -4.24 -17.32 12.98
CA ALA A 373 -4.03 -15.92 13.31
C ALA A 373 -2.68 -15.68 13.99
N ARG A 374 -2.30 -16.54 14.95
CA ARG A 374 -0.97 -16.46 15.58
C ARG A 374 0.16 -16.76 14.60
N ALA A 375 -0.02 -17.74 13.72
CA ALA A 375 0.98 -18.08 12.72
C ALA A 375 1.18 -16.97 11.66
N SER A 376 0.15 -16.16 11.41
CA SER A 376 0.25 -15.01 10.50
C SER A 376 1.14 -13.87 11.05
N GLY A 377 1.39 -13.82 12.36
CA GLY A 377 2.14 -12.73 13.02
C GLY A 377 1.37 -11.40 13.10
N VAL A 378 0.12 -11.33 12.64
CA VAL A 378 -0.68 -10.09 12.63
C VAL A 378 -1.51 -10.00 13.91
N GLU A 379 -1.06 -9.19 14.87
CA GLU A 379 -1.67 -9.07 16.21
C GLU A 379 -3.16 -8.66 16.17
N ASP A 380 -3.55 -7.74 15.29
CA ASP A 380 -4.97 -7.34 15.15
C ASP A 380 -5.87 -8.55 14.76
N THR A 381 -5.36 -9.45 13.91
CA THR A 381 -6.05 -10.69 13.55
C THR A 381 -6.19 -11.63 14.75
N VAL A 382 -5.13 -11.75 15.55
CA VAL A 382 -5.15 -12.55 16.78
C VAL A 382 -6.20 -12.00 17.76
N ALA A 383 -6.22 -10.67 17.95
CA ALA A 383 -7.19 -10.02 18.83
C ALA A 383 -8.62 -10.29 18.38
N SER A 384 -8.91 -10.12 17.08
CA SER A 384 -10.24 -10.35 16.51
C SER A 384 -10.70 -11.81 16.64
N CYS A 385 -9.85 -12.78 16.30
CA CYS A 385 -10.18 -14.20 16.41
C CYS A 385 -10.36 -14.65 17.87
N CYS A 386 -9.53 -14.13 18.78
CA CYS A 386 -9.70 -14.38 20.23
C CYS A 386 -11.02 -13.81 20.77
N TYR A 387 -11.40 -12.60 20.30
CA TYR A 387 -12.68 -12.00 20.68
C TYR A 387 -13.87 -12.86 20.27
N ASP A 388 -13.92 -13.25 18.98
CA ASP A 388 -15.07 -14.02 18.46
C ASP A 388 -15.16 -15.41 19.11
N TYR A 389 -14.03 -16.09 19.35
CA TYR A 389 -14.01 -17.35 20.09
C TYR A 389 -14.46 -17.16 21.55
N GLY A 390 -13.97 -16.12 22.22
CA GLY A 390 -14.40 -15.78 23.57
C GLY A 390 -15.90 -15.51 23.66
N MET A 391 -16.46 -14.74 22.72
CA MET A 391 -17.88 -14.46 22.62
C MET A 391 -18.73 -15.73 22.37
N ALA A 392 -18.23 -16.65 21.54
CA ALA A 392 -18.90 -17.94 21.31
C ALA A 392 -19.00 -18.77 22.61
N LEU A 393 -17.90 -18.85 23.38
CA LEU A 393 -17.89 -19.54 24.67
C LEU A 393 -18.82 -18.89 25.73
N ILE A 394 -18.88 -17.55 25.74
CA ILE A 394 -19.80 -16.79 26.61
C ILE A 394 -21.23 -17.08 26.24
N SER A 395 -21.58 -16.98 24.95
CA SER A 395 -22.96 -17.17 24.49
C SER A 395 -23.51 -18.57 24.73
N THR A 396 -22.64 -19.57 24.83
CA THR A 396 -22.99 -20.97 25.09
C THR A 396 -22.79 -21.38 26.54
N LEU A 397 -22.24 -20.51 27.38
CA LEU A 397 -21.87 -20.78 28.78
C LEU A 397 -21.00 -22.03 28.96
N THR A 398 -20.17 -22.38 27.99
CA THR A 398 -19.48 -23.67 27.95
C THR A 398 -18.18 -23.63 28.78
N ASP A 399 -17.26 -22.71 28.50
CA ASP A 399 -15.98 -22.53 29.22
C ASP A 399 -15.68 -21.05 29.46
N LEU A 400 -16.26 -20.54 30.56
CA LEU A 400 -16.06 -19.13 30.93
C LEU A 400 -14.63 -18.81 31.36
N ARG A 401 -13.83 -19.81 31.80
CA ARG A 401 -12.42 -19.61 32.14
C ARG A 401 -11.59 -19.35 30.88
N LEU A 402 -11.78 -20.17 29.85
CA LEU A 402 -11.14 -19.97 28.55
C LEU A 402 -11.63 -18.67 27.90
N ALA A 403 -12.94 -18.39 27.94
CA ALA A 403 -13.51 -17.14 27.43
C ALA A 403 -12.81 -15.92 28.03
N ARG A 404 -12.69 -15.85 29.36
CA ARG A 404 -11.96 -14.75 30.05
C ARG A 404 -10.50 -14.63 29.60
N LYS A 405 -9.81 -15.75 29.41
CA LYS A 405 -8.42 -15.74 28.92
C LYS A 405 -8.30 -15.16 27.52
N LEU A 406 -9.18 -15.57 26.60
CA LEU A 406 -9.20 -15.09 25.22
C LEU A 406 -9.57 -13.60 25.14
N MET A 407 -10.60 -13.19 25.89
CA MET A 407 -11.04 -11.80 25.93
C MET A 407 -9.96 -10.86 26.52
N LYS A 408 -9.29 -11.28 27.61
CA LYS A 408 -8.16 -10.52 28.17
C LYS A 408 -7.02 -10.38 27.16
N LYS A 409 -6.69 -11.46 26.41
CA LYS A 409 -5.66 -11.39 25.37
C LYS A 409 -6.06 -10.44 24.25
N SER A 410 -7.31 -10.48 23.80
CA SER A 410 -7.86 -9.57 22.81
C SER A 410 -7.76 -8.11 23.26
N SER A 411 -8.25 -7.79 24.46
CA SER A 411 -8.18 -6.43 25.04
C SER A 411 -6.74 -5.91 25.17
N SER A 412 -5.82 -6.76 25.66
CA SER A 412 -4.40 -6.38 25.77
C SER A 412 -3.83 -5.99 24.41
N ILE A 413 -4.04 -6.83 23.40
CA ILE A 413 -3.52 -6.55 22.05
C ILE A 413 -4.11 -5.26 21.49
N TYR A 414 -5.43 -5.02 21.63
CA TYR A 414 -6.01 -3.77 21.15
C TYR A 414 -5.45 -2.53 21.87
N LYS A 415 -5.13 -2.64 23.18
CA LYS A 415 -4.45 -1.57 23.92
C LYS A 415 -3.04 -1.32 23.39
N ASP A 416 -2.28 -2.38 23.17
CA ASP A 416 -0.91 -2.31 22.65
C ASP A 416 -0.87 -1.70 21.23
N LEU A 417 -1.92 -1.94 20.42
CA LEU A 417 -2.10 -1.35 19.09
C LEU A 417 -2.72 0.07 19.11
N GLY A 418 -2.97 0.65 20.29
CA GLY A 418 -3.61 1.97 20.44
C GLY A 418 -5.10 2.01 20.08
N ARG A 419 -5.74 0.86 19.85
CA ARG A 419 -7.16 0.77 19.47
C ARG A 419 -8.07 0.78 20.70
N MET A 420 -8.05 1.89 21.42
CA MET A 420 -8.65 2.03 22.76
C MET A 420 -10.16 1.76 22.79
N GLU A 421 -10.92 2.18 21.76
CA GLU A 421 -12.35 1.93 21.69
C GLU A 421 -12.66 0.44 21.56
N ARG A 422 -11.92 -0.28 20.72
CA ARG A 422 -12.06 -1.75 20.61
C ARG A 422 -11.73 -2.43 21.95
N ALA A 423 -10.65 -1.99 22.59
CA ALA A 423 -10.28 -2.52 23.91
C ALA A 423 -11.40 -2.29 24.95
N ARG A 424 -11.99 -1.09 25.02
CA ARG A 424 -13.11 -0.76 25.91
C ARG A 424 -14.32 -1.63 25.64
N ALA A 425 -14.68 -1.86 24.36
CA ALA A 425 -15.77 -2.74 23.97
C ALA A 425 -15.55 -4.18 24.46
N VAL A 426 -14.34 -4.71 24.34
CA VAL A 426 -13.96 -6.04 24.85
C VAL A 426 -14.02 -6.07 26.39
N ASP A 427 -13.47 -5.06 27.07
CA ASP A 427 -13.47 -4.95 28.54
C ASP A 427 -14.90 -4.87 29.09
N ALA A 428 -15.80 -4.15 28.43
CA ALA A 428 -17.22 -4.09 28.82
C ALA A 428 -17.91 -5.48 28.76
N LYS A 429 -17.63 -6.27 27.69
CA LYS A 429 -18.15 -7.65 27.60
C LYS A 429 -17.49 -8.56 28.63
N LEU A 430 -16.22 -8.35 28.95
CA LEU A 430 -15.48 -9.13 29.96
C LEU A 430 -16.00 -8.86 31.37
N ALA A 431 -16.41 -7.62 31.68
CA ALA A 431 -16.97 -7.24 32.99
C ALA A 431 -18.35 -7.86 33.27
N ALA A 432 -19.05 -8.31 32.21
CA ALA A 432 -20.39 -8.93 32.31
C ALA A 432 -20.32 -10.44 32.60
N ILE A 433 -19.14 -11.05 32.70
CA ILE A 433 -18.90 -12.46 33.00
C ILE A 433 -17.99 -12.65 34.20
#